data_aefd99643dfd55b6d8f1f33aaf005daa
#
_entry.id   aefd99643dfd55b6d8f1f33aaf005daa
#
_cell.length_a   1.000
_cell.length_b   1.000
_cell.length_c   1.000
_cell.angle_alpha   90.00
_cell.angle_beta   90.00
_cell.angle_gamma   90.00
#
_symmetry.space_group_name_H-M   'P 1'
#
loop_
_entity.id
_entity.type
_entity.pdbx_description
1 polymer ?
#
loop_
_entity_poly.entity_id
_entity_poly.type
_entity_poly.pdbx_seq_one_letter_code
_entity_poly.pdbx_strand_id
1 'polypeptide(L)'
;MPEFAAAASEPDAASAGTSASPGFDAASAVKNAAEPVAAAGSLSGVAVSPGRASGPVVRVAEPLGEPAATPAPADPAAEAARIVPAAAIVAGRLEKQAETATGEAATILITTAAMAADPALASQAETLVKTQGLPAARAVYQAAEGFAEALAAAGGYMAERVRDVRDVRDRLIAELLGIAPPGVPELASPSVLVARDLAPADTAGLDPAKVLALVTEEGGPTSHTAILARALGIPAVVAVRGLLALDAQALAVDGDTGTVEVADPSAPVVTATVAQLAEWNGTGSTADGHRVKVYGNVGSPADAQAAADAGAEGVGLFRTEFCYLDASDEPSVADQRAAYTAVLSPFRGKPVIVRTLDAGADKPLAFLSPEAEPNPALGVRGLRVAFDRPEVLDRQLEAIAGAAEDSGAEVSVMAPMVATVEEAAWFASRVRAVGIARAGVMIEIPAAALSAREILEAVDFVSVGTNDLAQYTFAADRQLGAVAKLNDPWQPGLLRLLKLIGDAAKATGKPAGVCGEAAADPRLALVLAGLGLTSLSMNAPAIRAVGASLAAATLAECEALAEATLATTDPASARAAARA
;
A
#
# COMPACT_ATOMS: atom_id res chain seq x y z
N MET A 1 -5.50 37.19 44.48
CA MET A 1 -6.71 37.51 45.22
C MET A 1 -7.16 38.92 44.88
N PRO A 2 -8.47 39.15 44.47
CA PRO A 2 -9.62 38.70 45.26
C PRO A 2 -10.63 37.87 44.48
N GLU A 3 -11.39 37.13 45.29
CA GLU A 3 -12.59 36.36 45.06
C GLU A 3 -13.71 37.15 44.36
N PHE A 4 -14.51 36.46 43.56
CA PHE A 4 -15.93 36.78 43.40
C PHE A 4 -16.79 35.53 43.54
N ALA A 5 -17.69 35.64 44.52
CA ALA A 5 -18.61 34.62 44.97
C ALA A 5 -19.84 34.50 44.05
N ALA A 6 -20.47 33.33 44.13
CA ALA A 6 -21.70 32.92 43.49
C ALA A 6 -22.91 33.77 43.83
N ALA A 7 -23.85 33.88 42.89
CA ALA A 7 -25.26 34.05 43.16
C ALA A 7 -26.09 33.28 42.14
N ALA A 8 -26.82 32.29 42.64
CA ALA A 8 -27.89 31.59 41.93
C ALA A 8 -29.15 32.45 41.94
N SER A 9 -29.90 32.48 40.85
CA SER A 9 -31.32 32.80 40.83
C SER A 9 -31.97 32.11 39.64
N GLU A 10 -32.87 31.16 39.93
CA GLU A 10 -33.91 30.73 38.99
C GLU A 10 -34.90 31.90 38.72
N PRO A 11 -35.51 31.95 37.54
CA PRO A 11 -36.95 32.18 37.52
C PRO A 11 -37.72 31.26 36.55
N ASP A 12 -38.86 30.87 37.08
CA ASP A 12 -40.21 30.68 36.53
C ASP A 12 -40.44 30.27 35.06
N ALA A 13 -41.26 29.25 34.99
CA ALA A 13 -41.95 28.73 33.82
C ALA A 13 -43.05 29.71 33.32
N ALA A 14 -43.09 29.94 31.99
CA ALA A 14 -44.36 30.17 31.29
C ALA A 14 -44.22 30.04 29.77
N SER A 15 -45.14 29.28 29.22
CA SER A 15 -45.78 29.30 27.89
C SER A 15 -45.06 28.71 26.68
N ALA A 16 -45.72 27.65 26.23
CA ALA A 16 -45.59 26.92 24.96
C ALA A 16 -45.67 27.82 23.71
N GLY A 17 -44.74 27.53 22.79
CA GLY A 17 -44.84 27.91 21.42
C GLY A 17 -44.19 26.82 20.56
N THR A 18 -45.00 25.90 20.03
CA THR A 18 -44.61 24.86 19.09
C THR A 18 -44.26 25.49 17.76
N SER A 19 -42.98 25.56 17.42
CA SER A 19 -42.52 25.66 16.04
C SER A 19 -41.74 24.41 15.68
N ALA A 20 -42.36 23.55 14.88
CA ALA A 20 -41.73 22.36 14.32
C ALA A 20 -40.59 22.76 13.39
N SER A 21 -39.37 22.46 13.76
CA SER A 21 -38.24 22.39 12.84
C SER A 21 -38.38 21.12 11.99
N PRO A 22 -38.15 21.18 10.67
CA PRO A 22 -38.17 19.98 9.83
C PRO A 22 -37.02 19.08 10.25
N GLY A 23 -37.35 17.90 10.76
CA GLY A 23 -36.40 16.84 11.05
C GLY A 23 -35.68 16.42 9.76
N PHE A 24 -34.39 16.53 9.77
CA PHE A 24 -33.54 16.00 8.71
C PHE A 24 -33.50 14.47 8.90
N ASP A 25 -34.29 13.73 8.14
CA ASP A 25 -34.30 12.28 8.13
C ASP A 25 -33.08 11.77 7.31
N ALA A 26 -31.97 11.57 8.02
CA ALA A 26 -30.73 11.07 7.43
C ALA A 26 -30.85 9.64 6.85
N ALA A 27 -31.92 8.91 7.17
CA ALA A 27 -32.16 7.58 6.66
C ALA A 27 -32.80 7.56 5.25
N SER A 28 -33.41 8.68 4.82
CA SER A 28 -34.07 8.79 3.53
C SER A 28 -33.15 9.26 2.39
N ALA A 29 -32.03 9.92 2.71
CA ALA A 29 -31.10 10.48 1.71
C ALA A 29 -30.14 9.43 1.08
N VAL A 30 -30.05 8.23 1.64
CA VAL A 30 -29.15 7.18 1.13
C VAL A 30 -29.83 6.26 0.10
N LYS A 31 -31.13 6.41 -0.14
CA LYS A 31 -31.89 5.48 -0.99
C LYS A 31 -32.09 5.88 -2.46
N ASN A 32 -31.60 7.03 -2.93
CA ASN A 32 -31.86 7.46 -4.31
C ASN A 32 -30.68 8.07 -5.05
N ALA A 33 -29.45 7.58 -4.84
CA ALA A 33 -28.45 7.62 -5.89
C ALA A 33 -28.65 6.32 -6.70
N ALA A 34 -29.47 6.34 -7.73
CA ALA A 34 -29.52 5.28 -8.70
C ALA A 34 -28.12 5.18 -9.32
N GLU A 35 -27.38 4.11 -8.95
CA GLU A 35 -26.19 3.72 -9.70
C GLU A 35 -26.58 3.58 -11.17
N PRO A 36 -25.75 4.04 -12.12
CA PRO A 36 -26.02 3.77 -13.52
C PRO A 36 -26.13 2.26 -13.67
N VAL A 37 -27.27 1.79 -14.17
CA VAL A 37 -27.51 0.39 -14.51
C VAL A 37 -26.39 0.02 -15.48
N ALA A 38 -25.41 -0.76 -14.99
CA ALA A 38 -24.35 -1.30 -15.82
C ALA A 38 -25.00 -2.02 -17.00
N ALA A 39 -24.51 -1.77 -18.20
CA ALA A 39 -24.90 -2.58 -19.36
C ALA A 39 -24.68 -4.05 -18.98
N ALA A 40 -25.63 -4.93 -19.32
CA ALA A 40 -25.58 -6.33 -18.92
C ALA A 40 -24.22 -6.93 -19.31
N GLY A 41 -23.37 -7.23 -18.30
CA GLY A 41 -22.05 -7.80 -18.49
C GLY A 41 -20.83 -6.90 -18.22
N SER A 42 -21.01 -5.64 -17.76
CA SER A 42 -19.90 -4.76 -17.36
C SER A 42 -19.92 -4.47 -15.87
N LEU A 43 -18.78 -4.65 -15.20
CA LEU A 43 -18.54 -4.34 -13.79
C LEU A 43 -17.45 -3.26 -13.67
N SER A 44 -17.42 -2.56 -12.54
CA SER A 44 -16.38 -1.59 -12.23
C SER A 44 -15.79 -1.81 -10.85
N GLY A 45 -14.49 -1.61 -10.74
CA GLY A 45 -13.73 -1.65 -9.51
C GLY A 45 -12.72 -0.51 -9.42
N VAL A 46 -11.73 -0.69 -8.57
CA VAL A 46 -10.62 0.25 -8.42
C VAL A 46 -9.47 -0.21 -9.32
N ALA A 47 -9.06 0.63 -10.26
CA ALA A 47 -7.89 0.42 -11.10
C ALA A 47 -6.62 0.47 -10.23
N VAL A 48 -5.82 -0.60 -10.21
CA VAL A 48 -4.63 -0.67 -9.35
C VAL A 48 -3.33 -0.98 -10.10
N SER A 49 -3.41 -1.55 -11.27
CA SER A 49 -2.27 -1.76 -12.15
C SER A 49 -2.69 -1.53 -13.59
N PRO A 50 -2.00 -0.65 -14.35
CA PRO A 50 -2.43 -0.22 -15.67
C PRO A 50 -2.29 -1.31 -16.73
N GLY A 51 -2.99 -1.10 -17.85
CA GLY A 51 -2.94 -1.98 -19.03
C GLY A 51 -4.28 -2.64 -19.31
N ARG A 52 -4.38 -3.26 -20.50
CA ARG A 52 -5.57 -3.95 -20.96
C ARG A 52 -5.25 -5.38 -21.33
N ALA A 53 -6.06 -6.31 -20.86
CA ALA A 53 -5.94 -7.71 -21.23
C ALA A 53 -7.32 -8.34 -21.43
N SER A 54 -7.38 -9.36 -22.28
CA SER A 54 -8.60 -10.15 -22.45
C SER A 54 -8.24 -11.62 -22.66
N GLY A 55 -8.97 -12.49 -22.00
CA GLY A 55 -8.73 -13.93 -22.13
C GLY A 55 -9.63 -14.79 -21.25
N PRO A 56 -9.39 -16.11 -21.27
CA PRO A 56 -10.19 -17.06 -20.49
C PRO A 56 -10.07 -16.80 -18.99
N VAL A 57 -11.16 -17.04 -18.28
CA VAL A 57 -11.22 -16.85 -16.82
C VAL A 57 -10.76 -18.11 -16.12
N VAL A 58 -9.86 -17.95 -15.17
CA VAL A 58 -9.56 -18.95 -14.15
C VAL A 58 -9.95 -18.38 -12.79
N ARG A 59 -10.88 -19.08 -12.14
CA ARG A 59 -11.31 -18.72 -10.79
C ARG A 59 -10.37 -19.34 -9.76
N VAL A 60 -9.87 -18.50 -8.89
CA VAL A 60 -9.10 -18.94 -7.74
C VAL A 60 -10.07 -19.60 -6.76
N ALA A 61 -9.71 -20.76 -6.25
CA ALA A 61 -10.54 -21.47 -5.30
C ALA A 61 -10.70 -20.68 -4.00
N GLU A 62 -11.96 -20.57 -3.54
CA GLU A 62 -12.26 -19.88 -2.28
C GLU A 62 -11.64 -20.61 -1.08
N PRO A 63 -11.39 -19.89 0.03
CA PRO A 63 -10.99 -20.48 1.30
C PRO A 63 -11.95 -21.61 1.70
N LEU A 64 -11.39 -22.65 2.31
CA LEU A 64 -12.19 -23.80 2.71
C LEU A 64 -13.12 -23.42 3.87
N GLY A 65 -14.38 -23.77 3.73
CA GLY A 65 -15.33 -23.65 4.82
C GLY A 65 -14.98 -24.61 5.98
N GLU A 66 -15.67 -24.41 7.09
CA GLU A 66 -15.49 -25.21 8.30
C GLU A 66 -15.78 -26.70 8.04
N PRO A 67 -14.80 -27.63 8.18
CA PRO A 67 -15.01 -29.06 7.91
C PRO A 67 -16.02 -29.67 8.89
N ALA A 68 -16.71 -30.72 8.46
CA ALA A 68 -17.67 -31.41 9.33
C ALA A 68 -17.02 -31.94 10.62
N ALA A 69 -17.73 -31.79 11.74
CA ALA A 69 -17.28 -32.31 13.04
C ALA A 69 -17.60 -33.80 13.21
N THR A 70 -18.37 -34.40 12.31
CA THR A 70 -18.85 -35.78 12.36
C THR A 70 -18.64 -36.48 11.02
N PRO A 71 -18.49 -37.81 11.00
CA PRO A 71 -18.43 -38.70 12.17
C PRO A 71 -17.14 -38.56 12.97
N ALA A 72 -17.21 -38.86 14.28
CA ALA A 72 -16.02 -38.96 15.10
C ALA A 72 -15.10 -40.07 14.58
N PRO A 73 -13.76 -39.92 14.63
CA PRO A 73 -12.82 -40.94 14.16
C PRO A 73 -12.92 -42.20 15.02
N ALA A 74 -12.92 -43.37 14.37
CA ALA A 74 -12.93 -44.65 15.07
C ALA A 74 -11.66 -44.90 15.90
N ASP A 75 -10.53 -44.35 15.47
CA ASP A 75 -9.24 -44.35 16.20
C ASP A 75 -8.71 -42.90 16.26
N PRO A 76 -8.97 -42.20 17.36
CA PRO A 76 -8.47 -40.84 17.55
C PRO A 76 -6.94 -40.72 17.55
N ALA A 77 -6.22 -41.74 17.94
CA ALA A 77 -4.75 -41.72 17.95
C ALA A 77 -4.18 -41.80 16.52
N ALA A 78 -4.73 -42.68 15.69
CA ALA A 78 -4.36 -42.79 14.29
C ALA A 78 -4.76 -41.54 13.51
N GLU A 79 -5.93 -40.97 13.79
CA GLU A 79 -6.40 -39.73 13.16
C GLU A 79 -5.51 -38.51 13.50
N ALA A 80 -5.14 -38.35 14.78
CA ALA A 80 -4.22 -37.32 15.23
C ALA A 80 -2.83 -37.45 14.58
N ALA A 81 -2.34 -38.68 14.43
CA ALA A 81 -1.04 -38.93 13.80
C ALA A 81 -0.95 -38.51 12.31
N ARG A 82 -2.05 -38.18 11.66
CA ARG A 82 -2.08 -37.66 10.27
C ARG A 82 -1.66 -36.19 10.18
N ILE A 83 -1.76 -35.42 11.27
CA ILE A 83 -1.60 -33.96 11.25
C ILE A 83 -0.15 -33.56 10.95
N VAL A 84 0.82 -34.09 11.69
CA VAL A 84 2.23 -33.75 11.52
C VAL A 84 2.77 -34.10 10.12
N PRO A 85 2.48 -35.28 9.54
CA PRO A 85 2.86 -35.57 8.16
C PRO A 85 2.22 -34.62 7.14
N ALA A 86 0.95 -34.25 7.32
CA ALA A 86 0.29 -33.28 6.44
C ALA A 86 0.96 -31.90 6.53
N ALA A 87 1.32 -31.46 7.74
CA ALA A 87 2.06 -30.22 7.97
C ALA A 87 3.42 -30.21 7.24
N ALA A 88 4.16 -31.31 7.33
CA ALA A 88 5.45 -31.46 6.65
C ALA A 88 5.32 -31.43 5.11
N ILE A 89 4.26 -32.04 4.56
CA ILE A 89 4.00 -32.03 3.12
C ILE A 89 3.67 -30.61 2.64
N VAL A 90 2.81 -29.88 3.36
CA VAL A 90 2.45 -28.51 3.02
C VAL A 90 3.67 -27.58 3.10
N ALA A 91 4.44 -27.66 4.18
CA ALA A 91 5.66 -26.88 4.34
C ALA A 91 6.67 -27.14 3.20
N GLY A 92 6.94 -28.41 2.87
CA GLY A 92 7.85 -28.77 1.79
C GLY A 92 7.40 -28.33 0.40
N ARG A 93 6.08 -28.24 0.13
CA ARG A 93 5.56 -27.66 -1.11
C ARG A 93 5.83 -26.14 -1.18
N LEU A 94 5.62 -25.42 -0.09
CA LEU A 94 5.88 -23.98 0.00
C LEU A 94 7.37 -23.67 -0.11
N GLU A 95 8.23 -24.44 0.54
CA GLU A 95 9.69 -24.32 0.42
C GLU A 95 10.16 -24.53 -1.02
N LYS A 96 9.62 -25.54 -1.71
CA LYS A 96 9.93 -25.80 -3.11
C LYS A 96 9.46 -24.65 -4.02
N GLN A 97 8.33 -24.03 -3.73
CA GLN A 97 7.88 -22.84 -4.46
C GLN A 97 8.81 -21.65 -4.19
N ALA A 98 9.31 -21.51 -2.96
CA ALA A 98 10.26 -20.46 -2.59
C ALA A 98 11.60 -20.57 -3.34
N GLU A 99 12.06 -21.78 -3.72
CA GLU A 99 13.28 -21.97 -4.51
C GLU A 99 13.23 -21.28 -5.89
N THR A 100 12.03 -21.13 -6.46
CA THR A 100 11.82 -20.50 -7.78
C THR A 100 11.38 -19.04 -7.68
N ALA A 101 10.96 -18.60 -6.52
CA ALA A 101 10.57 -17.22 -6.25
C ALA A 101 11.80 -16.34 -5.95
N THR A 102 11.68 -15.03 -6.13
CA THR A 102 12.75 -14.07 -5.86
C THR A 102 12.27 -12.93 -4.96
N GLY A 103 13.19 -12.32 -4.20
CA GLY A 103 12.89 -11.16 -3.37
C GLY A 103 11.87 -11.44 -2.27
N GLU A 104 10.94 -10.53 -2.08
CA GLU A 104 9.89 -10.60 -1.05
C GLU A 104 8.99 -11.84 -1.17
N ALA A 105 8.72 -12.27 -2.41
CA ALA A 105 7.90 -13.46 -2.67
C ALA A 105 8.52 -14.73 -2.05
N ALA A 106 9.83 -14.92 -2.17
CA ALA A 106 10.54 -16.04 -1.54
C ALA A 106 10.44 -15.99 -0.01
N THR A 107 10.59 -14.81 0.58
CA THR A 107 10.48 -14.60 2.03
C THR A 107 9.08 -14.92 2.54
N ILE A 108 8.03 -14.51 1.84
CA ILE A 108 6.64 -14.84 2.18
C ILE A 108 6.43 -16.35 2.18
N LEU A 109 6.86 -17.04 1.13
CA LEU A 109 6.70 -18.49 1.03
C LEU A 109 7.45 -19.24 2.13
N ILE A 110 8.68 -18.83 2.47
CA ILE A 110 9.47 -19.41 3.57
C ILE A 110 8.76 -19.19 4.91
N THR A 111 8.25 -17.98 5.14
CA THR A 111 7.52 -17.66 6.39
C THR A 111 6.24 -18.50 6.51
N THR A 112 5.48 -18.61 5.42
CA THR A 112 4.26 -19.44 5.38
C THR A 112 4.58 -20.93 5.58
N ALA A 113 5.69 -21.43 5.03
CA ALA A 113 6.18 -22.78 5.25
C ALA A 113 6.52 -23.03 6.73
N ALA A 114 7.20 -22.08 7.37
CA ALA A 114 7.51 -22.14 8.80
C ALA A 114 6.25 -22.16 9.67
N MET A 115 5.22 -21.38 9.32
CA MET A 115 3.92 -21.42 10.00
C MET A 115 3.21 -22.76 9.82
N ALA A 116 3.28 -23.37 8.63
CA ALA A 116 2.70 -24.68 8.38
C ALA A 116 3.39 -25.79 9.20
N ALA A 117 4.68 -25.66 9.44
CA ALA A 117 5.49 -26.59 10.23
C ALA A 117 5.47 -26.29 11.73
N ASP A 118 4.72 -25.29 12.21
CA ASP A 118 4.73 -24.88 13.62
C ASP A 118 4.22 -26.01 14.53
N PRO A 119 5.04 -26.50 15.48
CA PRO A 119 4.65 -27.55 16.38
C PRO A 119 3.47 -27.21 17.30
N ALA A 120 3.26 -25.91 17.60
CA ALA A 120 2.18 -25.47 18.47
C ALA A 120 0.82 -25.68 17.81
N LEU A 121 0.69 -25.34 16.51
CA LEU A 121 -0.53 -25.58 15.73
C LEU A 121 -0.84 -27.09 15.65
N ALA A 122 0.14 -27.89 15.29
CA ALA A 122 -0.02 -29.34 15.19
C ALA A 122 -0.42 -29.98 16.54
N SER A 123 0.27 -29.61 17.63
CA SER A 123 0.00 -30.13 18.98
C SER A 123 -1.39 -29.75 19.49
N GLN A 124 -1.84 -28.52 19.24
CA GLN A 124 -3.19 -28.10 19.61
C GLN A 124 -4.26 -28.86 18.82
N ALA A 125 -4.08 -29.02 17.51
CA ALA A 125 -4.99 -29.81 16.68
C ALA A 125 -5.02 -31.29 17.11
N GLU A 126 -3.87 -31.92 17.37
CA GLU A 126 -3.83 -33.29 17.90
C GLU A 126 -4.57 -33.41 19.22
N THR A 127 -4.43 -32.43 20.12
CA THR A 127 -5.14 -32.40 21.40
C THR A 127 -6.66 -32.40 21.20
N LEU A 128 -7.16 -31.58 20.26
CA LEU A 128 -8.58 -31.53 19.93
C LEU A 128 -9.10 -32.87 19.36
N VAL A 129 -8.33 -33.55 18.52
CA VAL A 129 -8.69 -34.90 18.03
C VAL A 129 -8.80 -35.88 19.22
N LYS A 130 -7.80 -35.91 20.09
CA LYS A 130 -7.72 -36.86 21.20
C LYS A 130 -8.74 -36.60 22.31
N THR A 131 -9.05 -35.33 22.60
CA THR A 131 -9.91 -34.96 23.74
C THR A 131 -11.37 -34.74 23.35
N GLN A 132 -11.62 -34.28 22.15
CA GLN A 132 -12.98 -33.96 21.67
C GLN A 132 -13.49 -34.94 20.60
N GLY A 133 -12.66 -35.88 20.14
CA GLY A 133 -13.03 -36.85 19.12
C GLY A 133 -13.30 -36.20 17.74
N LEU A 134 -12.66 -35.07 17.42
CA LEU A 134 -12.85 -34.38 16.16
C LEU A 134 -12.06 -35.04 15.03
N PRO A 135 -12.56 -35.04 13.78
CA PRO A 135 -11.74 -35.36 12.61
C PRO A 135 -10.54 -34.42 12.51
N ALA A 136 -9.40 -34.88 11.99
CA ALA A 136 -8.15 -34.10 11.92
C ALA A 136 -8.34 -32.76 11.19
N ALA A 137 -9.06 -32.74 10.06
CA ALA A 137 -9.35 -31.51 9.32
C ALA A 137 -10.14 -30.49 10.14
N ARG A 138 -11.11 -30.95 10.94
CA ARG A 138 -11.90 -30.09 11.83
C ARG A 138 -11.06 -29.58 12.99
N ALA A 139 -10.20 -30.41 13.55
CA ALA A 139 -9.30 -30.05 14.64
C ALA A 139 -8.28 -28.98 14.20
N VAL A 140 -7.70 -29.14 13.01
CA VAL A 140 -6.81 -28.14 12.40
C VAL A 140 -7.56 -26.81 12.19
N TYR A 141 -8.79 -26.84 11.69
CA TYR A 141 -9.61 -25.63 11.51
C TYR A 141 -9.77 -24.88 12.85
N GLN A 142 -10.21 -25.57 13.91
CA GLN A 142 -10.42 -24.93 15.21
C GLN A 142 -9.12 -24.43 15.86
N ALA A 143 -8.04 -25.18 15.76
CA ALA A 143 -6.75 -24.75 16.28
C ALA A 143 -6.26 -23.48 15.59
N ALA A 144 -6.30 -23.44 14.25
CA ALA A 144 -5.85 -22.28 13.49
C ALA A 144 -6.75 -21.03 13.68
N GLU A 145 -8.08 -21.21 13.78
CA GLU A 145 -8.96 -20.08 14.11
C GLU A 145 -8.67 -19.52 15.50
N GLY A 146 -8.37 -20.35 16.48
CA GLY A 146 -7.94 -19.88 17.81
C GLY A 146 -6.65 -19.04 17.76
N PHE A 147 -5.69 -19.41 16.93
CA PHE A 147 -4.49 -18.58 16.67
C PHE A 147 -4.84 -17.30 15.93
N ALA A 148 -5.68 -17.38 14.90
CA ALA A 148 -6.13 -16.23 14.13
C ALA A 148 -6.87 -15.19 15.00
N GLU A 149 -7.76 -15.63 15.89
CA GLU A 149 -8.46 -14.78 16.85
C GLU A 149 -7.49 -14.12 17.85
N ALA A 150 -6.49 -14.86 18.35
CA ALA A 150 -5.47 -14.30 19.23
C ALA A 150 -4.62 -13.22 18.53
N LEU A 151 -4.24 -13.44 17.28
CA LEU A 151 -3.51 -12.46 16.47
C LEU A 151 -4.38 -11.23 16.16
N ALA A 152 -5.65 -11.44 15.85
CA ALA A 152 -6.60 -10.34 15.62
C ALA A 152 -6.78 -9.47 16.89
N ALA A 153 -6.87 -10.13 18.06
CA ALA A 153 -6.99 -9.44 19.35
C ALA A 153 -5.72 -8.67 19.74
N ALA A 154 -4.53 -9.13 19.30
CA ALA A 154 -3.27 -8.43 19.50
C ALA A 154 -3.16 -7.13 18.67
N GLY A 155 -3.92 -7.01 17.57
CA GLY A 155 -3.96 -5.81 16.72
C GLY A 155 -2.67 -5.55 15.93
N GLY A 156 -2.63 -4.40 15.24
CA GLY A 156 -1.44 -3.94 14.51
C GLY A 156 -0.92 -4.99 13.52
N TYR A 157 0.40 -5.11 13.42
CA TYR A 157 1.09 -6.07 12.54
C TYR A 157 0.66 -7.52 12.74
N MET A 158 0.29 -7.91 13.97
CA MET A 158 -0.18 -9.28 14.25
C MET A 158 -1.54 -9.57 13.59
N ALA A 159 -2.43 -8.59 13.53
CA ALA A 159 -3.72 -8.72 12.85
C ALA A 159 -3.57 -8.97 11.33
N GLU A 160 -2.53 -8.44 10.70
CA GLU A 160 -2.23 -8.69 9.28
C GLU A 160 -1.89 -10.16 9.01
N ARG A 161 -1.28 -10.86 9.99
CA ARG A 161 -0.92 -12.27 9.91
C ARG A 161 -2.10 -13.25 10.02
N VAL A 162 -3.27 -12.78 10.42
CA VAL A 162 -4.49 -13.62 10.49
C VAL A 162 -4.75 -14.33 9.16
N ARG A 163 -4.51 -13.64 8.06
CA ARG A 163 -4.73 -14.19 6.72
C ARG A 163 -3.74 -15.30 6.38
N ASP A 164 -2.48 -15.13 6.76
CA ASP A 164 -1.43 -16.14 6.52
C ASP A 164 -1.74 -17.43 7.31
N VAL A 165 -2.20 -17.31 8.56
CA VAL A 165 -2.63 -18.45 9.37
C VAL A 165 -3.81 -19.18 8.75
N ARG A 166 -4.77 -18.45 8.18
CA ARG A 166 -5.93 -19.05 7.50
C ARG A 166 -5.56 -19.72 6.18
N ASP A 167 -4.59 -19.19 5.43
CA ASP A 167 -4.06 -19.85 4.23
C ASP A 167 -3.39 -21.17 4.59
N VAL A 168 -2.54 -21.19 5.62
CA VAL A 168 -1.92 -22.43 6.15
C VAL A 168 -2.99 -23.43 6.60
N ARG A 169 -4.02 -22.96 7.33
CA ARG A 169 -5.16 -23.78 7.75
C ARG A 169 -5.79 -24.52 6.56
N ASP A 170 -6.10 -23.78 5.53
CA ASP A 170 -6.83 -24.31 4.37
C ASP A 170 -5.97 -25.28 3.56
N ARG A 171 -4.68 -25.03 3.43
CA ARG A 171 -3.72 -25.97 2.80
C ARG A 171 -3.58 -27.27 3.60
N LEU A 172 -3.52 -27.19 4.92
CA LEU A 172 -3.48 -28.37 5.81
C LEU A 172 -4.77 -29.18 5.73
N ILE A 173 -5.91 -28.52 5.72
CA ILE A 173 -7.22 -29.17 5.57
C ILE A 173 -7.33 -29.87 4.22
N ALA A 174 -6.93 -29.20 3.14
CA ALA A 174 -6.95 -29.78 1.80
C ALA A 174 -6.07 -31.05 1.73
N GLU A 175 -4.87 -31.03 2.32
CA GLU A 175 -4.00 -32.20 2.37
C GLU A 175 -4.61 -33.35 3.18
N LEU A 176 -5.21 -33.06 4.33
CA LEU A 176 -5.88 -34.04 5.18
C LEU A 176 -7.11 -34.68 4.51
N LEU A 177 -7.83 -33.91 3.70
CA LEU A 177 -9.01 -34.37 2.96
C LEU A 177 -8.67 -34.98 1.59
N GLY A 178 -7.44 -34.84 1.10
CA GLY A 178 -7.01 -35.31 -0.21
C GLY A 178 -7.67 -34.56 -1.36
N ILE A 179 -7.97 -33.25 -1.17
CA ILE A 179 -8.52 -32.36 -2.19
C ILE A 179 -7.46 -31.35 -2.65
N ALA A 180 -7.71 -30.68 -3.78
CA ALA A 180 -6.85 -29.61 -4.23
C ALA A 180 -6.83 -28.46 -3.19
N PRO A 181 -5.65 -27.90 -2.85
CA PRO A 181 -5.57 -26.75 -1.96
C PRO A 181 -6.26 -25.53 -2.62
N PRO A 182 -6.82 -24.60 -1.82
CA PRO A 182 -7.26 -23.33 -2.33
C PRO A 182 -6.07 -22.52 -2.86
N GLY A 183 -6.36 -21.49 -3.61
CA GLY A 183 -5.35 -20.62 -4.21
C GLY A 183 -5.32 -20.73 -5.74
N VAL A 184 -4.27 -20.19 -6.34
CA VAL A 184 -4.14 -20.14 -7.81
C VAL A 184 -3.79 -21.54 -8.34
N PRO A 185 -4.63 -22.13 -9.20
CA PRO A 185 -4.33 -23.42 -9.81
C PRO A 185 -3.20 -23.29 -10.84
N GLU A 186 -2.58 -24.41 -11.22
CA GLU A 186 -1.62 -24.42 -12.32
C GLU A 186 -2.28 -23.99 -13.62
N LEU A 187 -1.80 -22.90 -14.22
CA LEU A 187 -2.36 -22.33 -15.43
C LEU A 187 -1.85 -23.09 -16.66
N ALA A 188 -2.76 -23.73 -17.39
CA ALA A 188 -2.46 -24.43 -18.63
C ALA A 188 -2.25 -23.47 -19.82
N SER A 189 -2.84 -22.28 -19.78
CA SER A 189 -2.74 -21.22 -20.79
C SER A 189 -2.81 -19.84 -20.14
N PRO A 190 -2.36 -18.76 -20.83
CA PRO A 190 -2.53 -17.41 -20.34
C PRO A 190 -4.01 -17.09 -20.03
N SER A 191 -4.30 -16.61 -18.82
CA SER A 191 -5.65 -16.48 -18.29
C SER A 191 -5.82 -15.25 -17.41
N VAL A 192 -7.06 -14.75 -17.33
CA VAL A 192 -7.48 -13.74 -16.36
C VAL A 192 -7.82 -14.43 -15.04
N LEU A 193 -7.12 -14.08 -13.97
CA LEU A 193 -7.40 -14.61 -12.64
C LEU A 193 -8.52 -13.82 -11.96
N VAL A 194 -9.52 -14.54 -11.48
CA VAL A 194 -10.67 -13.99 -10.73
C VAL A 194 -10.68 -14.59 -9.33
N ALA A 195 -10.66 -13.75 -8.32
CA ALA A 195 -10.64 -14.15 -6.92
C ALA A 195 -11.55 -13.27 -6.07
N ARG A 196 -11.91 -13.73 -4.86
CA ARG A 196 -12.45 -12.86 -3.82
C ARG A 196 -11.38 -11.87 -3.37
N ASP A 197 -10.25 -12.38 -3.00
CA ASP A 197 -8.97 -11.71 -2.74
C ASP A 197 -7.86 -12.77 -2.86
N LEU A 198 -6.60 -12.39 -2.92
CA LEU A 198 -5.46 -13.32 -3.00
C LEU A 198 -4.64 -13.30 -1.72
N ALA A 199 -4.26 -14.47 -1.22
CA ALA A 199 -3.31 -14.57 -0.12
C ALA A 199 -1.88 -14.23 -0.60
N PRO A 200 -1.00 -13.73 0.27
CA PRO A 200 0.38 -13.43 -0.11
C PRO A 200 1.12 -14.62 -0.73
N ALA A 201 0.93 -15.84 -0.18
CA ALA A 201 1.53 -17.06 -0.72
C ALA A 201 1.00 -17.45 -2.10
N ASP A 202 -0.26 -17.12 -2.43
CA ASP A 202 -0.84 -17.37 -3.76
C ASP A 202 -0.26 -16.44 -4.82
N THR A 203 0.06 -15.22 -4.41
CA THR A 203 0.62 -14.19 -5.29
C THR A 203 2.10 -14.37 -5.54
N ALA A 204 2.84 -14.95 -4.59
CA ALA A 204 4.28 -15.14 -4.66
C ALA A 204 4.74 -16.07 -5.80
N GLY A 205 3.87 -16.97 -6.28
CA GLY A 205 4.16 -17.93 -7.36
C GLY A 205 3.59 -17.55 -8.73
N LEU A 206 3.05 -16.34 -8.91
CA LEU A 206 2.44 -15.95 -10.18
C LEU A 206 3.48 -15.74 -11.28
N ASP A 207 3.25 -16.39 -12.44
CA ASP A 207 4.03 -16.22 -13.66
C ASP A 207 3.39 -15.14 -14.56
N PRO A 208 4.03 -13.97 -14.74
CA PRO A 208 3.50 -12.89 -15.58
C PRO A 208 3.25 -13.30 -17.04
N ALA A 209 3.92 -14.35 -17.52
CA ALA A 209 3.68 -14.87 -18.87
C ALA A 209 2.36 -15.65 -18.98
N LYS A 210 1.83 -16.13 -17.86
CA LYS A 210 0.59 -16.92 -17.79
C LYS A 210 -0.59 -16.16 -17.20
N VAL A 211 -0.36 -15.07 -16.48
CA VAL A 211 -1.42 -14.24 -15.88
C VAL A 211 -1.63 -13.01 -16.74
N LEU A 212 -2.74 -12.95 -17.45
CA LEU A 212 -3.10 -11.82 -18.32
C LEU A 212 -3.56 -10.60 -17.53
N ALA A 213 -4.37 -10.82 -16.51
CA ALA A 213 -4.89 -9.79 -15.61
C ALA A 213 -5.30 -10.40 -14.27
N LEU A 214 -5.37 -9.56 -13.24
CA LEU A 214 -5.88 -9.89 -11.90
C LEU A 214 -7.16 -9.10 -11.64
N VAL A 215 -8.23 -9.78 -11.23
CA VAL A 215 -9.49 -9.14 -10.85
C VAL A 215 -9.95 -9.70 -9.52
N THR A 216 -10.18 -8.84 -8.52
CA THR A 216 -10.67 -9.27 -7.21
C THR A 216 -11.95 -8.56 -6.79
N GLU A 217 -12.83 -9.29 -6.07
CA GLU A 217 -14.07 -8.71 -5.54
C GLU A 217 -13.82 -7.82 -4.32
N GLU A 218 -12.80 -8.14 -3.54
CA GLU A 218 -12.34 -7.42 -2.36
C GLU A 218 -10.94 -6.82 -2.59
N GLY A 219 -10.39 -6.17 -1.58
CA GLY A 219 -9.10 -5.52 -1.64
C GLY A 219 -9.16 -4.03 -1.91
N GLY A 220 -8.02 -3.37 -1.83
CA GLY A 220 -7.86 -1.94 -2.07
C GLY A 220 -6.59 -1.60 -2.83
N PRO A 221 -6.33 -0.32 -3.14
CA PRO A 221 -5.15 0.11 -3.90
C PRO A 221 -3.81 -0.25 -3.24
N THR A 222 -3.82 -0.47 -1.93
CA THR A 222 -2.66 -0.83 -1.12
C THR A 222 -2.65 -2.30 -0.71
N SER A 223 -3.61 -3.11 -1.20
CA SER A 223 -3.63 -4.55 -0.93
C SER A 223 -2.40 -5.26 -1.50
N HIS A 224 -2.05 -6.41 -0.93
CA HIS A 224 -0.96 -7.26 -1.43
C HIS A 224 -1.13 -7.57 -2.92
N THR A 225 -2.35 -7.89 -3.34
CA THR A 225 -2.70 -8.14 -4.75
C THR A 225 -2.39 -6.94 -5.64
N ALA A 226 -2.74 -5.73 -5.20
CA ALA A 226 -2.49 -4.50 -5.95
C ALA A 226 -0.98 -4.19 -6.06
N ILE A 227 -0.24 -4.35 -4.96
CA ILE A 227 1.21 -4.13 -4.93
C ILE A 227 1.91 -5.11 -5.87
N LEU A 228 1.57 -6.38 -5.80
CA LEU A 228 2.16 -7.40 -6.65
C LEU A 228 1.82 -7.22 -8.12
N ALA A 229 0.55 -6.93 -8.46
CA ALA A 229 0.14 -6.70 -9.84
C ALA A 229 0.99 -5.58 -10.48
N ARG A 230 1.22 -4.49 -9.74
CA ARG A 230 2.12 -3.41 -10.18
C ARG A 230 3.57 -3.86 -10.32
N ALA A 231 4.07 -4.64 -9.37
CA ALA A 231 5.44 -5.15 -9.42
C ALA A 231 5.69 -6.08 -10.61
N LEU A 232 4.70 -6.89 -10.97
CA LEU A 232 4.74 -7.81 -12.11
C LEU A 232 4.33 -7.17 -13.45
N GLY A 233 3.81 -5.92 -13.44
CA GLY A 233 3.30 -5.26 -14.65
C GLY A 233 2.02 -5.92 -15.19
N ILE A 234 1.25 -6.60 -14.36
CA ILE A 234 0.02 -7.29 -14.74
C ILE A 234 -1.16 -6.32 -14.55
N PRO A 235 -2.03 -6.10 -15.58
CA PRO A 235 -3.25 -5.30 -15.43
C PRO A 235 -4.10 -5.81 -14.27
N ALA A 236 -4.59 -4.91 -13.39
CA ALA A 236 -5.37 -5.35 -12.25
C ALA A 236 -6.45 -4.36 -11.83
N VAL A 237 -7.61 -4.94 -11.44
CA VAL A 237 -8.75 -4.23 -10.90
C VAL A 237 -9.21 -4.92 -9.62
N VAL A 238 -9.32 -4.17 -8.52
CA VAL A 238 -9.77 -4.70 -7.21
C VAL A 238 -11.10 -4.08 -6.80
N ALA A 239 -11.71 -4.60 -5.73
CA ALA A 239 -13.01 -4.14 -5.23
C ALA A 239 -14.14 -4.17 -6.28
N VAL A 240 -14.15 -5.18 -7.15
CA VAL A 240 -15.16 -5.38 -8.22
C VAL A 240 -16.36 -6.10 -7.65
N ARG A 241 -17.35 -5.37 -7.17
CA ARG A 241 -18.56 -5.94 -6.56
C ARG A 241 -19.36 -6.76 -7.56
N GLY A 242 -19.77 -7.97 -7.16
CA GLY A 242 -20.52 -8.90 -7.98
C GLY A 242 -19.67 -9.71 -8.95
N LEU A 243 -18.34 -9.63 -8.87
CA LEU A 243 -17.40 -10.36 -9.73
C LEU A 243 -17.60 -11.88 -9.66
N LEU A 244 -17.72 -12.40 -8.44
CA LEU A 244 -17.84 -13.85 -8.22
C LEU A 244 -19.20 -14.40 -8.67
N ALA A 245 -20.23 -13.56 -8.72
CA ALA A 245 -21.56 -13.92 -9.24
C ALA A 245 -21.65 -13.85 -10.78
N LEU A 246 -20.66 -13.24 -11.45
CA LEU A 246 -20.63 -13.09 -12.89
C LEU A 246 -20.29 -14.43 -13.55
N ASP A 247 -21.21 -15.00 -14.30
CA ASP A 247 -20.95 -16.22 -15.10
C ASP A 247 -20.29 -15.84 -16.42
N ALA A 248 -18.95 -15.84 -16.42
CA ALA A 248 -18.14 -15.48 -17.58
C ALA A 248 -17.03 -16.51 -17.82
N GLN A 249 -16.88 -16.94 -19.07
CA GLN A 249 -15.80 -17.82 -19.52
C GLN A 249 -14.56 -17.02 -19.95
N ALA A 250 -14.73 -15.77 -20.35
CA ALA A 250 -13.66 -14.84 -20.68
C ALA A 250 -14.01 -13.43 -20.20
N LEU A 251 -12.98 -12.67 -19.81
CA LEU A 251 -13.10 -11.28 -19.40
C LEU A 251 -12.14 -10.40 -20.18
N ALA A 252 -12.57 -9.17 -20.45
CA ALA A 252 -11.74 -8.05 -20.84
C ALA A 252 -11.56 -7.15 -19.60
N VAL A 253 -10.32 -6.87 -19.25
CA VAL A 253 -9.94 -6.12 -18.07
C VAL A 253 -9.19 -4.85 -18.52
N ASP A 254 -9.68 -3.71 -18.10
CA ASP A 254 -9.03 -2.42 -18.29
C ASP A 254 -8.53 -1.94 -16.93
N GLY A 255 -7.27 -2.21 -16.62
CA GLY A 255 -6.59 -1.78 -15.40
C GLY A 255 -6.31 -0.27 -15.35
N ASP A 256 -6.54 0.45 -16.44
CA ASP A 256 -6.45 1.91 -16.49
C ASP A 256 -7.74 2.59 -16.01
N THR A 257 -8.90 1.96 -16.28
CA THR A 257 -10.22 2.53 -15.96
C THR A 257 -10.89 1.85 -14.79
N GLY A 258 -10.42 0.65 -14.42
CA GLY A 258 -11.10 -0.20 -13.45
C GLY A 258 -12.35 -0.87 -14.02
N THR A 259 -12.45 -1.04 -15.34
CA THR A 259 -13.59 -1.68 -16.01
C THR A 259 -13.29 -3.14 -16.26
N VAL A 260 -14.28 -3.99 -16.01
CA VAL A 260 -14.24 -5.44 -16.27
C VAL A 260 -15.48 -5.81 -17.07
N GLU A 261 -15.31 -6.37 -18.25
CA GLU A 261 -16.39 -6.71 -19.16
C GLU A 261 -16.35 -8.19 -19.55
N VAL A 262 -17.51 -8.77 -19.79
CA VAL A 262 -17.59 -10.13 -20.34
C VAL A 262 -17.10 -10.10 -21.78
N ALA A 263 -16.09 -10.90 -22.07
CA ALA A 263 -15.51 -11.03 -23.41
C ALA A 263 -16.03 -12.29 -24.14
N ASP A 264 -15.92 -12.29 -25.45
CA ASP A 264 -16.18 -13.48 -26.25
C ASP A 264 -15.06 -14.52 -25.99
N PRO A 265 -15.38 -15.74 -25.52
CA PRO A 265 -14.39 -16.77 -25.27
C PRO A 265 -13.61 -17.21 -26.52
N SER A 266 -14.13 -16.95 -27.70
CA SER A 266 -13.49 -17.25 -28.99
C SER A 266 -12.62 -16.10 -29.51
N ALA A 267 -12.66 -14.93 -28.87
CA ALA A 267 -11.84 -13.79 -29.25
C ALA A 267 -10.35 -14.08 -29.00
N PRO A 268 -9.44 -13.53 -29.81
CA PRO A 268 -8.01 -13.67 -29.56
C PRO A 268 -7.67 -13.17 -28.15
N VAL A 269 -6.81 -13.91 -27.47
CA VAL A 269 -6.24 -13.46 -26.19
C VAL A 269 -5.48 -12.16 -26.45
N VAL A 270 -5.92 -11.09 -25.78
CA VAL A 270 -5.18 -9.83 -25.78
C VAL A 270 -4.25 -9.86 -24.57
N THR A 271 -2.98 -10.09 -24.83
CA THR A 271 -1.95 -9.85 -23.82
C THR A 271 -1.82 -8.34 -23.63
N ALA A 272 -1.63 -7.92 -22.39
CA ALA A 272 -1.35 -6.53 -22.12
C ALA A 272 -0.25 -6.05 -23.05
N THR A 273 -0.62 -5.25 -24.02
CA THR A 273 0.35 -4.42 -24.69
C THR A 273 0.68 -3.35 -23.64
N VAL A 274 1.68 -3.61 -22.82
CA VAL A 274 2.49 -2.49 -22.37
C VAL A 274 2.88 -1.84 -23.67
N ALA A 275 2.27 -0.69 -23.99
CA ALA A 275 2.64 0.07 -25.18
C ALA A 275 4.15 0.01 -25.25
N GLN A 276 4.74 -0.34 -26.40
CA GLN A 276 6.20 -0.35 -26.54
C GLN A 276 6.64 1.04 -26.12
N LEU A 277 6.98 1.15 -24.82
CA LEU A 277 7.37 2.41 -24.23
C LEU A 277 8.59 2.83 -25.03
N ALA A 278 8.55 4.03 -25.58
CA ALA A 278 9.70 4.64 -26.18
C ALA A 278 10.90 4.43 -25.25
N GLU A 279 12.06 4.08 -25.80
CA GLU A 279 13.23 3.84 -24.96
C GLU A 279 13.50 5.09 -24.12
N TRP A 280 13.36 4.95 -22.80
CA TRP A 280 13.71 6.04 -21.90
C TRP A 280 15.22 6.12 -21.74
N ASN A 281 15.77 7.31 -21.90
CA ASN A 281 17.22 7.55 -21.91
C ASN A 281 17.84 7.71 -20.50
N GLY A 282 17.07 7.48 -19.42
CA GLY A 282 17.52 7.64 -18.03
C GLY A 282 17.49 9.09 -17.54
N THR A 283 16.89 10.02 -18.28
CA THR A 283 16.77 11.43 -17.89
C THR A 283 15.30 11.85 -17.87
N GLY A 284 14.80 12.18 -16.69
CA GLY A 284 13.41 12.62 -16.51
C GLY A 284 13.22 14.05 -17.02
N SER A 285 12.54 14.20 -18.17
CA SER A 285 12.19 15.48 -18.76
C SER A 285 11.03 15.33 -19.72
N THR A 286 10.27 16.40 -19.93
CA THR A 286 9.28 16.50 -21.00
C THR A 286 9.97 16.57 -22.38
N ALA A 287 9.21 16.40 -23.45
CA ALA A 287 9.70 16.45 -24.84
C ALA A 287 10.38 17.78 -25.20
N ASP A 288 9.94 18.88 -24.59
CA ASP A 288 10.52 20.23 -24.74
C ASP A 288 11.63 20.54 -23.72
N GLY A 289 12.09 19.52 -22.96
CA GLY A 289 13.26 19.62 -22.08
C GLY A 289 13.00 20.17 -20.68
N HIS A 290 11.73 20.37 -20.27
CA HIS A 290 11.44 20.72 -18.87
C HIS A 290 11.79 19.56 -17.94
N ARG A 291 12.56 19.83 -16.90
CA ARG A 291 13.09 18.79 -15.99
C ARG A 291 12.06 18.36 -14.96
N VAL A 292 11.74 17.08 -14.98
CA VAL A 292 10.97 16.38 -13.93
C VAL A 292 11.77 15.12 -13.56
N LYS A 293 12.49 15.15 -12.44
CA LYS A 293 13.39 14.07 -12.07
C LYS A 293 12.62 12.78 -11.75
N VAL A 294 13.13 11.64 -12.24
CA VAL A 294 12.54 10.32 -11.99
C VAL A 294 13.41 9.55 -11.02
N TYR A 295 12.87 9.29 -9.84
CA TYR A 295 13.56 8.71 -8.70
C TYR A 295 12.99 7.34 -8.31
N GLY A 296 13.80 6.55 -7.58
CA GLY A 296 13.37 5.31 -6.95
C GLY A 296 12.82 5.51 -5.54
N ASN A 297 11.85 4.69 -5.14
CA ASN A 297 11.48 4.42 -3.75
C ASN A 297 12.21 3.16 -3.32
N VAL A 298 12.90 3.20 -2.20
CA VAL A 298 13.71 2.07 -1.70
C VAL A 298 13.51 1.88 -0.19
N GLY A 299 13.60 0.63 0.26
CA GLY A 299 13.59 0.27 1.69
C GLY A 299 14.74 -0.69 2.02
N SER A 300 15.35 -1.33 1.01
CA SER A 300 16.39 -2.33 1.17
C SER A 300 17.53 -2.13 0.17
N PRO A 301 18.71 -2.76 0.39
CA PRO A 301 19.78 -2.77 -0.62
C PRO A 301 19.37 -3.38 -1.95
N ALA A 302 18.47 -4.37 -1.94
CA ALA A 302 17.94 -4.99 -3.16
C ALA A 302 17.07 -4.00 -3.95
N ASP A 303 16.18 -3.24 -3.29
CA ASP A 303 15.37 -2.20 -3.93
C ASP A 303 16.26 -1.11 -4.52
N ALA A 304 17.31 -0.71 -3.78
CA ALA A 304 18.26 0.30 -4.23
C ALA A 304 18.97 -0.13 -5.52
N GLN A 305 19.42 -1.39 -5.59
CA GLN A 305 20.05 -1.94 -6.79
C GLN A 305 19.04 -2.02 -7.95
N ALA A 306 17.82 -2.52 -7.69
CA ALA A 306 16.78 -2.61 -8.71
C ALA A 306 16.40 -1.22 -9.28
N ALA A 307 16.30 -0.20 -8.43
CA ALA A 307 16.03 1.17 -8.86
C ALA A 307 17.20 1.74 -9.69
N ALA A 308 18.44 1.48 -9.30
CA ALA A 308 19.61 1.89 -10.06
C ALA A 308 19.67 1.22 -11.44
N ASP A 309 19.37 -0.09 -11.53
CA ASP A 309 19.32 -0.88 -12.76
C ASP A 309 18.17 -0.45 -13.68
N ALA A 310 17.06 0.01 -13.10
CA ALA A 310 15.95 0.61 -13.84
C ALA A 310 16.29 2.00 -14.41
N GLY A 311 17.42 2.59 -14.02
CA GLY A 311 17.90 3.87 -14.50
C GLY A 311 17.45 5.07 -13.65
N ALA A 312 17.05 4.88 -12.38
CA ALA A 312 16.70 5.98 -11.50
C ALA A 312 17.79 7.05 -11.43
N GLU A 313 17.39 8.31 -11.49
CA GLU A 313 18.30 9.45 -11.38
C GLU A 313 18.79 9.66 -9.92
N GLY A 314 18.20 8.96 -8.98
CA GLY A 314 18.46 9.00 -7.55
C GLY A 314 17.34 8.31 -6.78
N VAL A 315 17.27 8.61 -5.48
CA VAL A 315 16.23 8.10 -4.58
C VAL A 315 15.41 9.27 -4.03
N GLY A 316 14.10 9.27 -4.27
CA GLY A 316 13.20 10.29 -3.74
C GLY A 316 12.56 9.91 -2.42
N LEU A 317 12.62 8.61 -2.07
CA LEU A 317 12.18 8.12 -0.77
C LEU A 317 13.00 6.89 -0.37
N PHE A 318 13.87 7.03 0.61
CA PHE A 318 14.41 5.90 1.35
C PHE A 318 13.63 5.76 2.65
N ARG A 319 12.91 4.64 2.79
CA ARG A 319 12.13 4.26 3.97
C ARG A 319 13.04 3.56 4.97
N THR A 320 13.43 4.24 6.03
CA THR A 320 14.38 3.72 7.01
C THR A 320 13.80 2.67 7.95
N GLU A 321 12.47 2.55 8.04
CA GLU A 321 11.76 1.60 8.90
C GLU A 321 12.20 0.15 8.65
N PHE A 322 12.49 -0.19 7.39
CA PHE A 322 12.93 -1.55 7.02
C PHE A 322 14.25 -1.98 7.69
N CYS A 323 15.07 -1.02 8.14
CA CYS A 323 16.29 -1.31 8.88
C CYS A 323 16.03 -1.69 10.35
N TYR A 324 14.78 -1.61 10.82
CA TYR A 324 14.41 -1.80 12.23
C TYR A 324 13.38 -2.92 12.45
N LEU A 325 12.82 -3.52 11.39
CA LEU A 325 11.70 -4.45 11.48
C LEU A 325 11.98 -5.68 12.36
N ASP A 326 13.21 -6.18 12.35
CA ASP A 326 13.60 -7.39 13.10
C ASP A 326 14.29 -7.05 14.45
N ALA A 327 14.36 -5.77 14.82
CA ALA A 327 15.06 -5.33 16.01
C ALA A 327 14.12 -5.27 17.22
N SER A 328 14.45 -6.02 18.29
CA SER A 328 13.78 -5.91 19.60
C SER A 328 14.16 -4.61 20.35
N ASP A 329 15.38 -4.16 20.14
CA ASP A 329 15.96 -2.96 20.73
C ASP A 329 16.35 -1.96 19.65
N GLU A 330 16.51 -0.69 20.01
CA GLU A 330 16.99 0.31 19.06
C GLU A 330 18.41 -0.05 18.57
N PRO A 331 18.64 -0.21 17.25
CA PRO A 331 19.95 -0.51 16.71
C PRO A 331 20.94 0.60 17.05
N SER A 332 22.20 0.24 17.30
CA SER A 332 23.25 1.22 17.56
C SER A 332 23.46 2.16 16.37
N VAL A 333 24.02 3.35 16.60
CA VAL A 333 24.38 4.30 15.51
C VAL A 333 25.27 3.62 14.47
N ALA A 334 26.17 2.71 14.88
CA ALA A 334 27.05 1.98 13.97
C ALA A 334 26.27 0.99 13.09
N ASP A 335 25.31 0.25 13.66
CA ASP A 335 24.46 -0.69 12.90
C ASP A 335 23.55 0.04 11.92
N GLN A 336 22.91 1.13 12.37
CA GLN A 336 22.12 2.00 11.49
C GLN A 336 22.97 2.55 10.35
N ARG A 337 24.17 3.09 10.64
CA ARG A 337 25.11 3.61 9.63
C ARG A 337 25.46 2.54 8.59
N ALA A 338 25.77 1.33 9.03
CA ALA A 338 26.09 0.23 8.12
C ALA A 338 24.89 -0.14 7.20
N ALA A 339 23.69 -0.26 7.77
CA ALA A 339 22.46 -0.54 7.03
C ALA A 339 22.14 0.56 5.99
N TYR A 340 22.23 1.83 6.40
CA TYR A 340 21.98 2.94 5.49
C TYR A 340 23.05 3.03 4.39
N THR A 341 24.33 2.81 4.73
CA THR A 341 25.43 2.80 3.73
C THR A 341 25.17 1.75 2.64
N ALA A 342 24.67 0.56 3.01
CA ALA A 342 24.35 -0.48 2.04
C ALA A 342 23.28 -0.04 1.03
N VAL A 343 22.24 0.68 1.48
CA VAL A 343 21.16 1.21 0.61
C VAL A 343 21.65 2.40 -0.23
N LEU A 344 22.50 3.26 0.33
CA LEU A 344 23.00 4.47 -0.34
C LEU A 344 24.06 4.17 -1.41
N SER A 345 24.84 3.10 -1.24
CA SER A 345 26.02 2.79 -2.08
C SER A 345 25.76 2.70 -3.59
N PRO A 346 24.64 2.15 -4.09
CA PRO A 346 24.32 2.14 -5.53
C PRO A 346 24.14 3.54 -6.14
N PHE A 347 23.95 4.57 -5.29
CA PHE A 347 23.65 5.95 -5.70
C PHE A 347 24.81 6.92 -5.41
N ARG A 348 26.05 6.45 -5.40
CA ARG A 348 27.24 7.32 -5.25
C ARG A 348 27.21 8.48 -6.23
N GLY A 349 27.34 9.72 -5.74
CA GLY A 349 27.29 10.96 -6.53
C GLY A 349 25.92 11.28 -7.11
N LYS A 350 24.86 10.61 -6.64
CA LYS A 350 23.48 10.89 -7.01
C LYS A 350 22.67 11.34 -5.79
N PRO A 351 21.58 12.10 -6.00
CA PRO A 351 20.72 12.56 -4.90
C PRO A 351 19.94 11.40 -4.27
N VAL A 352 19.94 11.37 -2.93
CA VAL A 352 19.14 10.44 -2.13
C VAL A 352 18.42 11.20 -1.04
N ILE A 353 17.09 11.07 -0.98
CA ILE A 353 16.25 11.63 0.08
C ILE A 353 15.96 10.53 1.09
N VAL A 354 16.51 10.65 2.28
CA VAL A 354 16.30 9.74 3.40
C VAL A 354 15.16 10.26 4.26
N ARG A 355 14.13 9.47 4.46
CA ARG A 355 13.03 9.77 5.39
C ARG A 355 13.42 9.26 6.79
N THR A 356 13.32 10.10 7.80
CA THR A 356 13.43 9.65 9.19
C THR A 356 12.25 8.75 9.55
N LEU A 357 12.35 8.01 10.66
CA LEU A 357 11.37 7.00 11.06
C LEU A 357 9.94 7.51 11.01
N ASP A 358 9.09 6.78 10.28
CA ASP A 358 7.64 6.93 10.26
C ASP A 358 7.00 5.80 11.07
N ALA A 359 7.25 5.82 12.38
CA ALA A 359 6.75 4.86 13.35
C ALA A 359 5.77 5.54 14.31
N GLY A 360 4.85 4.76 14.86
CA GLY A 360 3.82 5.21 15.80
C GLY A 360 2.96 4.02 16.24
N ALA A 361 1.85 4.28 16.92
CA ALA A 361 0.94 3.24 17.39
C ALA A 361 0.27 2.45 16.24
N ASP A 362 0.18 3.03 15.04
CA ASP A 362 -0.29 2.38 13.81
C ASP A 362 0.81 1.57 13.11
N LYS A 363 2.08 1.85 13.40
CA LYS A 363 3.27 1.18 12.85
C LYS A 363 4.30 0.97 13.97
N PRO A 364 4.03 0.08 14.93
CA PRO A 364 4.86 -0.04 16.12
C PRO A 364 6.22 -0.64 15.79
N LEU A 365 7.27 -0.04 16.36
CA LEU A 365 8.59 -0.66 16.51
C LEU A 365 8.76 -1.08 17.97
N ALA A 366 9.30 -2.27 18.21
CA ALA A 366 9.36 -2.87 19.54
C ALA A 366 9.97 -1.94 20.62
N PHE A 367 10.98 -1.17 20.26
CA PHE A 367 11.67 -0.23 21.16
C PHE A 367 11.03 1.17 21.23
N LEU A 368 10.08 1.48 20.34
CA LEU A 368 9.36 2.76 20.27
C LEU A 368 7.88 2.65 20.57
N SER A 369 7.40 1.47 21.01
CA SER A 369 5.97 1.22 21.20
C SER A 369 5.33 2.30 22.07
N PRO A 370 4.53 3.22 21.51
CA PRO A 370 3.73 4.14 22.29
C PRO A 370 2.61 3.37 23.01
N GLU A 371 2.02 3.99 24.04
CA GLU A 371 0.80 3.47 24.63
C GLU A 371 -0.30 3.31 23.57
N ALA A 372 -1.22 2.37 23.80
CA ALA A 372 -2.33 2.15 22.87
C ALA A 372 -3.19 3.43 22.74
N GLU A 373 -3.35 3.89 21.52
CA GLU A 373 -4.11 5.09 21.20
C GLU A 373 -5.48 4.73 20.58
N PRO A 374 -6.56 5.49 20.90
CA PRO A 374 -7.88 5.25 20.31
C PRO A 374 -7.90 5.41 18.77
N ASN A 375 -7.07 6.30 18.24
CA ASN A 375 -6.94 6.57 16.80
C ASN A 375 -5.45 6.67 16.42
N PRO A 376 -4.74 5.54 16.32
CA PRO A 376 -3.28 5.53 16.13
C PRO A 376 -2.77 6.33 14.92
N ALA A 377 -3.49 6.28 13.81
CA ALA A 377 -3.12 7.03 12.60
C ALA A 377 -3.22 8.56 12.75
N LEU A 378 -3.98 9.04 13.75
CA LEU A 378 -4.14 10.47 14.07
C LEU A 378 -3.31 10.91 15.29
N GLY A 379 -2.60 9.98 15.92
CA GLY A 379 -1.89 10.16 17.19
C GLY A 379 -0.41 10.52 17.04
N VAL A 380 0.40 9.96 17.94
CA VAL A 380 1.85 10.17 18.00
C VAL A 380 2.53 9.24 16.99
N ARG A 381 2.88 9.81 15.84
CA ARG A 381 3.50 9.10 14.72
C ARG A 381 4.51 9.99 13.98
N GLY A 382 5.52 9.39 13.40
CA GLY A 382 6.53 10.07 12.60
C GLY A 382 7.31 11.11 13.40
N LEU A 383 7.39 12.34 12.91
CA LEU A 383 8.12 13.42 13.60
C LEU A 383 7.60 13.67 15.03
N ARG A 384 6.32 13.43 15.30
CA ARG A 384 5.74 13.65 16.64
C ARG A 384 6.38 12.79 17.72
N VAL A 385 6.86 11.58 17.39
CA VAL A 385 7.62 10.72 18.31
C VAL A 385 8.90 11.42 18.75
N ALA A 386 9.54 12.19 17.86
CA ALA A 386 10.79 12.87 18.18
C ALA A 386 10.61 14.08 19.12
N PHE A 387 9.40 14.57 19.36
CA PHE A 387 9.16 15.60 20.37
C PHE A 387 9.24 15.02 21.79
N ASP A 388 8.83 13.77 21.97
CA ASP A 388 8.90 13.05 23.24
C ASP A 388 10.26 12.33 23.41
N ARG A 389 10.84 11.84 22.31
CA ARG A 389 12.07 11.05 22.26
C ARG A 389 13.11 11.65 21.29
N PRO A 390 13.54 12.89 21.46
CA PRO A 390 14.44 13.58 20.52
C PRO A 390 15.78 12.88 20.33
N GLU A 391 16.25 12.13 21.33
CA GLU A 391 17.50 11.37 21.27
C GLU A 391 17.48 10.24 20.23
N VAL A 392 16.31 9.68 19.89
CA VAL A 392 16.17 8.67 18.85
C VAL A 392 16.42 9.30 17.48
N LEU A 393 15.82 10.47 17.24
CA LEU A 393 16.04 11.23 16.00
C LEU A 393 17.51 11.66 15.88
N ASP A 394 18.13 12.13 16.98
CA ASP A 394 19.52 12.60 16.95
C ASP A 394 20.48 11.47 16.58
N ARG A 395 20.32 10.27 17.17
CA ARG A 395 21.10 9.08 16.79
C ARG A 395 20.87 8.66 15.35
N GLN A 396 19.63 8.72 14.87
CA GLN A 396 19.33 8.43 13.48
C GLN A 396 19.99 9.42 12.52
N LEU A 397 19.94 10.72 12.82
CA LEU A 397 20.57 11.75 12.01
C LEU A 397 22.10 11.61 11.99
N GLU A 398 22.73 11.25 13.12
CA GLU A 398 24.16 10.94 13.21
C GLU A 398 24.52 9.75 12.30
N ALA A 399 23.74 8.67 12.34
CA ALA A 399 23.93 7.49 11.50
C ALA A 399 23.79 7.82 10.01
N ILE A 400 22.78 8.64 9.63
CA ILE A 400 22.55 9.08 8.26
C ILE A 400 23.72 9.95 7.76
N ALA A 401 24.21 10.88 8.58
CA ALA A 401 25.37 11.71 8.22
C ALA A 401 26.62 10.86 7.96
N GLY A 402 26.93 9.90 8.85
CA GLY A 402 28.03 8.97 8.63
C GLY A 402 27.86 8.09 7.39
N ALA A 403 26.64 7.59 7.12
CA ALA A 403 26.36 6.79 5.94
C ALA A 403 26.47 7.61 4.63
N ALA A 404 26.16 8.91 4.66
CA ALA A 404 26.36 9.81 3.53
C ALA A 404 27.85 9.94 3.17
N GLU A 405 28.72 10.10 4.19
CA GLU A 405 30.17 10.13 4.01
C GLU A 405 30.70 8.82 3.41
N ASP A 406 30.30 7.67 3.95
CA ASP A 406 30.78 6.35 3.53
C ASP A 406 30.36 6.00 2.10
N SER A 407 29.08 6.27 1.77
CA SER A 407 28.53 5.95 0.46
C SER A 407 28.96 6.93 -0.63
N GLY A 408 29.19 8.19 -0.28
CA GLY A 408 29.40 9.29 -1.21
C GLY A 408 28.15 9.68 -1.99
N ALA A 409 26.96 9.35 -1.51
CA ALA A 409 25.69 9.82 -2.06
C ALA A 409 25.38 11.26 -1.62
N GLU A 410 24.63 12.01 -2.44
CA GLU A 410 24.18 13.37 -2.12
C GLU A 410 22.92 13.32 -1.24
N VAL A 411 23.12 13.12 0.07
CA VAL A 411 22.03 12.90 1.01
C VAL A 411 21.30 14.19 1.38
N SER A 412 19.98 14.13 1.30
CA SER A 412 19.03 15.08 1.90
C SER A 412 18.15 14.29 2.88
N VAL A 413 17.67 14.93 3.93
CA VAL A 413 16.82 14.24 4.94
C VAL A 413 15.48 14.93 5.04
N MET A 414 14.40 14.14 5.14
CA MET A 414 13.04 14.66 5.33
C MET A 414 12.32 13.99 6.51
N ALA A 415 11.50 14.78 7.21
CA ALA A 415 10.61 14.29 8.26
C ALA A 415 9.25 13.88 7.71
N PRO A 416 8.69 12.73 8.15
CA PRO A 416 7.29 12.37 7.90
C PRO A 416 6.34 13.13 8.85
N MET A 417 5.04 13.17 8.54
CA MET A 417 3.94 13.61 9.40
C MET A 417 4.04 15.05 9.93
N VAL A 418 4.64 15.93 9.14
CA VAL A 418 4.74 17.36 9.48
C VAL A 418 3.40 18.06 9.20
N ALA A 419 2.90 18.81 10.18
CA ALA A 419 1.63 19.54 10.10
C ALA A 419 1.81 21.06 10.13
N THR A 420 2.87 21.58 10.76
CA THR A 420 3.07 23.01 11.00
C THR A 420 4.45 23.51 10.53
N VAL A 421 4.56 24.83 10.39
CA VAL A 421 5.82 25.50 10.03
C VAL A 421 6.85 25.36 11.14
N GLU A 422 6.41 25.41 12.40
CA GLU A 422 7.28 25.24 13.58
C GLU A 422 7.91 23.85 13.60
N GLU A 423 7.14 22.80 13.34
CA GLU A 423 7.65 21.43 13.23
C GLU A 423 8.70 21.32 12.12
N ALA A 424 8.43 21.91 10.95
CA ALA A 424 9.35 21.92 9.81
C ALA A 424 10.67 22.66 10.16
N ALA A 425 10.58 23.84 10.77
CA ALA A 425 11.74 24.63 11.16
C ALA A 425 12.58 23.94 12.25
N TRP A 426 11.91 23.33 13.25
CA TRP A 426 12.56 22.56 14.30
C TRP A 426 13.36 21.38 13.71
N PHE A 427 12.73 20.60 12.83
CA PHE A 427 13.39 19.47 12.17
C PHE A 427 14.59 19.93 11.32
N ALA A 428 14.41 20.97 10.51
CA ALA A 428 15.50 21.50 9.68
C ALA A 428 16.70 21.95 10.50
N SER A 429 16.49 22.51 11.69
CA SER A 429 17.57 22.89 12.60
C SER A 429 18.38 21.68 13.07
N ARG A 430 17.71 20.55 13.38
CA ARG A 430 18.35 19.30 13.80
C ARG A 430 19.18 18.65 12.70
N VAL A 431 18.64 18.58 11.50
CA VAL A 431 19.34 18.05 10.32
C VAL A 431 20.62 18.85 10.04
N ARG A 432 20.54 20.18 10.10
CA ARG A 432 21.70 21.05 9.87
C ARG A 432 22.75 20.95 10.99
N ALA A 433 22.34 20.65 12.21
CA ALA A 433 23.26 20.49 13.35
C ALA A 433 24.21 19.29 13.19
N VAL A 434 23.83 18.24 12.46
CA VAL A 434 24.71 17.10 12.15
C VAL A 434 25.48 17.25 10.83
N GLY A 435 25.47 18.45 10.23
CA GLY A 435 26.24 18.77 9.02
C GLY A 435 25.56 18.40 7.69
N ILE A 436 24.32 17.90 7.70
CA ILE A 436 23.55 17.63 6.47
C ILE A 436 22.99 18.96 5.94
N ALA A 437 23.36 19.31 4.72
CA ALA A 437 23.07 20.62 4.15
C ALA A 437 21.59 20.84 3.78
N ARG A 438 20.86 19.77 3.41
CA ARG A 438 19.49 19.88 2.88
C ARG A 438 18.50 19.14 3.76
N ALA A 439 17.59 19.92 4.35
CA ALA A 439 16.47 19.43 5.14
C ALA A 439 15.14 19.68 4.41
N GLY A 440 14.27 18.67 4.35
CA GLY A 440 12.95 18.76 3.80
C GLY A 440 11.91 18.13 4.70
N VAL A 441 10.64 18.18 4.27
CA VAL A 441 9.55 17.53 4.97
C VAL A 441 8.63 16.79 3.99
N MET A 442 7.97 15.77 4.48
CA MET A 442 6.88 15.13 3.75
C MET A 442 5.59 15.90 3.98
N ILE A 443 4.95 16.33 2.89
CA ILE A 443 3.60 16.88 2.94
C ILE A 443 2.63 15.74 2.72
N GLU A 444 2.02 15.30 3.81
CA GLU A 444 1.05 14.19 3.80
C GLU A 444 -0.13 14.46 4.75
N ILE A 445 -0.16 15.65 5.36
CA ILE A 445 -1.27 16.16 6.14
C ILE A 445 -1.89 17.36 5.39
N PRO A 446 -3.22 17.44 5.22
CA PRO A 446 -3.85 18.54 4.48
C PRO A 446 -3.51 19.94 4.99
N ALA A 447 -3.31 20.12 6.31
CA ALA A 447 -2.88 21.39 6.89
C ALA A 447 -1.51 21.83 6.35
N ALA A 448 -0.57 20.90 6.20
CA ALA A 448 0.75 21.17 5.62
C ALA A 448 0.66 21.54 4.12
N ALA A 449 -0.26 20.91 3.37
CA ALA A 449 -0.48 21.25 1.98
C ALA A 449 -1.04 22.67 1.81
N LEU A 450 -1.93 23.10 2.71
CA LEU A 450 -2.47 24.47 2.74
C LEU A 450 -1.41 25.51 3.14
N SER A 451 -0.39 25.13 3.93
CA SER A 451 0.71 25.99 4.39
C SER A 451 2.02 25.69 3.65
N ALA A 452 1.93 25.10 2.43
CA ALA A 452 3.10 24.60 1.70
C ALA A 452 4.14 25.69 1.41
N ARG A 453 3.71 26.94 1.17
CA ARG A 453 4.61 28.06 0.93
C ARG A 453 5.43 28.41 2.16
N GLU A 454 4.79 28.59 3.29
CA GLU A 454 5.42 28.95 4.55
C GLU A 454 6.35 27.80 5.03
N ILE A 455 5.94 26.55 4.83
CA ILE A 455 6.79 25.38 5.08
C ILE A 455 8.03 25.40 4.18
N LEU A 456 7.87 25.65 2.87
CA LEU A 456 8.99 25.76 1.94
C LEU A 456 9.93 26.92 2.28
N GLU A 457 9.46 27.99 2.90
CA GLU A 457 10.32 29.06 3.39
C GLU A 457 11.28 28.56 4.51
N ALA A 458 10.84 27.61 5.35
CA ALA A 458 11.59 27.05 6.46
C ALA A 458 12.54 25.89 6.06
N VAL A 459 12.21 25.13 4.99
CA VAL A 459 12.97 23.96 4.53
C VAL A 459 13.50 24.11 3.10
N ASP A 460 14.33 23.17 2.63
CA ASP A 460 15.00 23.25 1.34
C ASP A 460 14.22 22.56 0.20
N PHE A 461 13.29 21.69 0.53
CA PHE A 461 12.40 20.96 -0.39
C PHE A 461 11.23 20.33 0.35
N VAL A 462 10.22 19.90 -0.40
CA VAL A 462 9.14 19.06 0.11
C VAL A 462 8.96 17.83 -0.77
N SER A 463 8.45 16.75 -0.19
CA SER A 463 8.02 15.55 -0.92
C SER A 463 6.60 15.19 -0.48
N VAL A 464 5.72 14.89 -1.44
CA VAL A 464 4.32 14.62 -1.13
C VAL A 464 4.08 13.13 -0.95
N GLY A 465 3.64 12.73 0.24
CA GLY A 465 3.15 11.39 0.56
C GLY A 465 1.67 11.26 0.19
N THR A 466 1.37 11.00 -1.09
CA THR A 466 -0.01 11.03 -1.60
C THR A 466 -0.95 10.03 -0.95
N ASN A 467 -0.43 8.92 -0.42
CA ASN A 467 -1.24 7.89 0.22
C ASN A 467 -1.84 8.40 1.55
N ASP A 468 -0.99 8.92 2.44
CA ASP A 468 -1.44 9.49 3.72
C ASP A 468 -2.16 10.83 3.49
N LEU A 469 -1.73 11.65 2.51
CA LEU A 469 -2.46 12.87 2.15
C LEU A 469 -3.90 12.57 1.69
N ALA A 470 -4.12 11.53 0.88
CA ALA A 470 -5.45 11.08 0.49
C ALA A 470 -6.24 10.58 1.71
N GLN A 471 -5.66 9.70 2.52
CA GLN A 471 -6.27 9.16 3.74
C GLN A 471 -6.82 10.28 4.64
N TYR A 472 -6.01 11.29 4.94
CA TYR A 472 -6.42 12.39 5.82
C TYR A 472 -7.34 13.41 5.14
N THR A 473 -7.21 13.62 3.83
CA THR A 473 -8.10 14.52 3.08
C THR A 473 -9.53 13.98 3.03
N PHE A 474 -9.67 12.66 2.81
CA PHE A 474 -10.98 12.02 2.66
C PHE A 474 -11.46 11.31 3.94
N ALA A 475 -10.71 11.40 5.05
CA ALA A 475 -10.99 10.68 6.29
C ALA A 475 -11.29 9.18 6.05
N ALA A 476 -10.50 8.55 5.18
CA ALA A 476 -10.70 7.19 4.69
C ALA A 476 -9.46 6.34 4.96
N ASP A 477 -9.59 5.37 5.85
CA ASP A 477 -8.51 4.42 6.12
C ASP A 477 -8.16 3.65 4.83
N ARG A 478 -6.90 3.75 4.41
CA ARG A 478 -6.40 3.13 3.17
C ARG A 478 -6.37 1.59 3.22
N GLN A 479 -6.37 1.01 4.43
CA GLN A 479 -6.39 -0.43 4.62
C GLN A 479 -7.82 -1.00 4.59
N LEU A 480 -8.83 -0.14 4.74
CA LEU A 480 -10.23 -0.55 4.78
C LEU A 480 -10.87 -0.57 3.38
N GLY A 481 -11.07 -1.76 2.82
CA GLY A 481 -11.66 -1.95 1.48
C GLY A 481 -13.00 -1.25 1.26
N ALA A 482 -13.83 -1.10 2.31
CA ALA A 482 -15.13 -0.43 2.24
C ALA A 482 -15.03 1.04 1.80
N VAL A 483 -13.92 1.72 2.08
CA VAL A 483 -13.67 3.13 1.73
C VAL A 483 -12.54 3.31 0.71
N ALA A 484 -12.03 2.22 0.13
CA ALA A 484 -10.89 2.23 -0.79
C ALA A 484 -11.07 3.21 -1.99
N LYS A 485 -12.30 3.37 -2.49
CA LYS A 485 -12.62 4.30 -3.59
C LYS A 485 -12.31 5.76 -3.24
N LEU A 486 -12.28 6.14 -1.97
CA LEU A 486 -11.94 7.49 -1.54
C LEU A 486 -10.43 7.74 -1.62
N ASN A 487 -9.61 6.71 -1.53
CA ASN A 487 -8.14 6.79 -1.61
C ASN A 487 -7.60 6.69 -3.05
N ASP A 488 -8.44 6.85 -4.04
CA ASP A 488 -8.04 6.87 -5.45
C ASP A 488 -7.11 8.07 -5.74
N PRO A 489 -5.90 7.87 -6.31
CA PRO A 489 -4.95 8.96 -6.56
C PRO A 489 -5.43 10.00 -7.58
N TRP A 490 -6.47 9.69 -8.37
CA TRP A 490 -7.11 10.60 -9.30
C TRP A 490 -8.23 11.45 -8.68
N GLN A 491 -8.42 11.40 -7.37
CA GLN A 491 -9.40 12.24 -6.69
C GLN A 491 -9.12 13.72 -6.94
N PRO A 492 -10.07 14.49 -7.51
CA PRO A 492 -9.85 15.91 -7.80
C PRO A 492 -9.53 16.74 -6.56
N GLY A 493 -10.05 16.35 -5.38
CA GLY A 493 -9.70 16.98 -4.10
C GLY A 493 -8.21 16.84 -3.76
N LEU A 494 -7.62 15.67 -3.98
CA LEU A 494 -6.20 15.43 -3.80
C LEU A 494 -5.37 16.24 -4.81
N LEU A 495 -5.76 16.22 -6.10
CA LEU A 495 -5.06 16.94 -7.17
C LEU A 495 -5.04 18.45 -6.93
N ARG A 496 -6.11 19.03 -6.34
CA ARG A 496 -6.14 20.44 -5.94
C ARG A 496 -5.15 20.76 -4.83
N LEU A 497 -4.94 19.87 -3.85
CA LEU A 497 -3.88 20.04 -2.84
C LEU A 497 -2.49 19.95 -3.48
N LEU A 498 -2.28 19.04 -4.41
CA LEU A 498 -1.02 18.94 -5.17
C LEU A 498 -0.75 20.20 -5.97
N LYS A 499 -1.78 20.81 -6.55
CA LYS A 499 -1.66 22.10 -7.24
C LYS A 499 -1.19 23.22 -6.31
N LEU A 500 -1.75 23.32 -5.09
CA LEU A 500 -1.31 24.31 -4.11
C LEU A 500 0.18 24.14 -3.77
N ILE A 501 0.63 22.88 -3.60
CA ILE A 501 2.04 22.56 -3.32
C ILE A 501 2.93 22.93 -4.51
N GLY A 502 2.52 22.61 -5.75
CA GLY A 502 3.25 22.98 -6.96
C GLY A 502 3.35 24.50 -7.15
N ASP A 503 2.29 25.24 -6.87
CA ASP A 503 2.31 26.71 -6.89
C ASP A 503 3.24 27.30 -5.83
N ALA A 504 3.26 26.72 -4.63
CA ALA A 504 4.17 27.10 -3.57
C ALA A 504 5.64 26.82 -3.95
N ALA A 505 5.92 25.68 -4.59
CA ALA A 505 7.23 25.33 -5.12
C ALA A 505 7.72 26.35 -6.16
N LYS A 506 6.83 26.68 -7.12
CA LYS A 506 7.11 27.69 -8.15
C LYS A 506 7.36 29.07 -7.54
N ALA A 507 6.56 29.50 -6.56
CA ALA A 507 6.68 30.80 -5.90
C ALA A 507 7.96 30.94 -5.07
N THR A 508 8.42 29.85 -4.43
CA THR A 508 9.63 29.85 -3.59
C THR A 508 10.91 29.48 -4.36
N GLY A 509 10.78 28.95 -5.58
CA GLY A 509 11.90 28.42 -6.36
C GLY A 509 12.52 27.15 -5.75
N LYS A 510 11.80 26.46 -4.83
CA LYS A 510 12.27 25.26 -4.16
C LYS A 510 11.60 24.00 -4.70
N PRO A 511 12.28 22.83 -4.70
CA PRO A 511 11.71 21.61 -5.26
C PRO A 511 10.51 21.06 -4.45
N ALA A 512 9.50 20.60 -5.16
CA ALA A 512 8.43 19.75 -4.61
C ALA A 512 8.34 18.44 -5.41
N GLY A 513 8.51 17.30 -4.74
CA GLY A 513 8.39 15.98 -5.35
C GLY A 513 7.15 15.23 -4.90
N VAL A 514 6.87 14.11 -5.57
CA VAL A 514 5.86 13.12 -5.14
C VAL A 514 6.54 11.79 -4.93
N CYS A 515 6.30 11.15 -3.80
CA CYS A 515 6.85 9.82 -3.46
C CYS A 515 5.78 8.78 -3.11
N GLY A 516 4.49 9.15 -3.12
CA GLY A 516 3.38 8.22 -2.99
C GLY A 516 3.09 7.47 -4.30
N GLU A 517 2.13 6.55 -4.25
CA GLU A 517 1.79 5.67 -5.38
C GLU A 517 1.29 6.44 -6.62
N ALA A 518 0.76 7.64 -6.45
CA ALA A 518 0.38 8.52 -7.56
C ALA A 518 1.52 8.77 -8.56
N ALA A 519 2.77 8.78 -8.10
CA ALA A 519 3.94 9.00 -8.95
C ALA A 519 4.25 7.84 -9.91
N ALA A 520 3.73 6.64 -9.64
CA ALA A 520 3.99 5.42 -10.42
C ALA A 520 3.03 5.24 -11.62
N ASP A 521 1.97 6.05 -11.71
CA ASP A 521 1.05 6.03 -12.85
C ASP A 521 1.60 6.93 -13.98
N PRO A 522 1.95 6.36 -15.17
CA PRO A 522 2.55 7.12 -16.27
C PRO A 522 1.67 8.26 -16.81
N ARG A 523 0.34 8.15 -16.69
CA ARG A 523 -0.58 9.23 -17.13
C ARG A 523 -0.71 10.31 -16.07
N LEU A 524 -0.86 9.90 -14.81
CA LEU A 524 -0.92 10.84 -13.71
C LEU A 524 0.40 11.62 -13.59
N ALA A 525 1.53 11.01 -13.95
CA ALA A 525 2.82 11.68 -14.01
C ALA A 525 2.83 12.94 -14.88
N LEU A 526 2.11 12.92 -16.02
CA LEU A 526 1.95 14.10 -16.88
C LEU A 526 1.15 15.21 -16.17
N VAL A 527 0.06 14.81 -15.51
CA VAL A 527 -0.75 15.75 -14.72
C VAL A 527 0.08 16.33 -13.57
N LEU A 528 0.84 15.51 -12.84
CA LEU A 528 1.71 15.94 -11.74
C LEU A 528 2.78 16.94 -12.22
N ALA A 529 3.39 16.71 -13.37
CA ALA A 529 4.31 17.64 -13.99
C ALA A 529 3.62 18.98 -14.32
N GLY A 530 2.43 18.95 -14.91
CA GLY A 530 1.62 20.13 -15.21
C GLY A 530 1.14 20.87 -13.98
N LEU A 531 0.97 20.20 -12.83
CA LEU A 531 0.69 20.83 -11.54
C LEU A 531 1.91 21.57 -10.96
N GLY A 532 3.12 21.42 -11.55
CA GLY A 532 4.33 22.09 -11.13
C GLY A 532 5.21 21.28 -10.18
N LEU A 533 5.01 19.96 -10.11
CA LEU A 533 5.86 19.08 -9.32
C LEU A 533 7.15 18.75 -10.08
N THR A 534 8.29 18.75 -9.37
CA THR A 534 9.63 18.76 -9.97
C THR A 534 10.33 17.40 -9.93
N SER A 535 9.78 16.43 -9.22
CA SER A 535 10.27 15.05 -9.20
C SER A 535 9.18 14.05 -8.86
N LEU A 536 9.31 12.84 -9.41
CA LEU A 536 8.40 11.71 -9.20
C LEU A 536 9.23 10.51 -8.74
N SER A 537 8.83 9.90 -7.63
CA SER A 537 9.56 8.79 -7.02
C SER A 537 8.64 7.58 -6.86
N MET A 538 9.11 6.42 -7.35
CA MET A 538 8.30 5.22 -7.50
C MET A 538 9.13 3.94 -7.34
N ASN A 539 8.49 2.80 -7.25
CA ASN A 539 9.15 1.51 -7.26
C ASN A 539 9.80 1.24 -8.63
N ALA A 540 10.89 0.47 -8.65
CA ALA A 540 11.74 0.21 -9.82
C ALA A 540 10.97 -0.14 -11.11
N PRO A 541 9.94 -1.02 -11.11
CA PRO A 541 9.20 -1.38 -12.32
C PRO A 541 8.52 -0.21 -13.05
N ALA A 542 8.10 0.84 -12.33
CA ALA A 542 7.39 1.98 -12.91
C ALA A 542 8.32 3.04 -13.52
N ILE A 543 9.60 3.06 -13.16
CA ILE A 543 10.56 4.12 -13.51
C ILE A 543 10.61 4.36 -15.03
N ARG A 544 10.81 3.30 -15.81
CA ARG A 544 10.93 3.41 -17.26
C ARG A 544 9.65 3.88 -17.93
N ALA A 545 8.51 3.39 -17.47
CA ALA A 545 7.21 3.75 -18.00
C ALA A 545 6.88 5.23 -17.77
N VAL A 546 7.12 5.72 -16.56
CA VAL A 546 6.92 7.13 -16.21
C VAL A 546 7.91 8.03 -16.95
N GLY A 547 9.19 7.64 -17.02
CA GLY A 547 10.20 8.39 -17.76
C GLY A 547 9.87 8.52 -19.26
N ALA A 548 9.42 7.43 -19.89
CA ALA A 548 9.01 7.42 -21.29
C ALA A 548 7.74 8.27 -21.53
N SER A 549 6.77 8.21 -20.61
CA SER A 549 5.55 9.03 -20.69
C SER A 549 5.88 10.53 -20.64
N LEU A 550 6.72 10.96 -19.69
CA LEU A 550 7.18 12.35 -19.62
C LEU A 550 7.89 12.79 -20.90
N ALA A 551 8.78 11.96 -21.45
CA ALA A 551 9.53 12.27 -22.67
C ALA A 551 8.64 12.38 -23.93
N ALA A 552 7.41 11.86 -23.88
CA ALA A 552 6.46 11.90 -24.99
C ALA A 552 5.56 13.16 -25.02
N ALA A 553 5.51 13.94 -23.94
CA ALA A 553 4.64 15.11 -23.81
C ALA A 553 5.45 16.37 -23.52
N THR A 554 4.99 17.52 -24.04
CA THR A 554 5.53 18.85 -23.71
C THR A 554 5.00 19.33 -22.37
N LEU A 555 5.67 20.30 -21.73
CA LEU A 555 5.16 20.92 -20.50
C LEU A 555 3.77 21.55 -20.73
N ALA A 556 3.57 22.21 -21.85
CA ALA A 556 2.29 22.85 -22.19
C ALA A 556 1.14 21.82 -22.28
N GLU A 557 1.39 20.64 -22.84
CA GLU A 557 0.42 19.53 -22.84
C GLU A 557 0.17 19.01 -21.42
N CYS A 558 1.20 18.87 -20.59
CA CYS A 558 1.06 18.51 -19.19
C CYS A 558 0.21 19.52 -18.40
N GLU A 559 0.43 20.82 -18.60
CA GLU A 559 -0.34 21.88 -17.97
C GLU A 559 -1.82 21.86 -18.43
N ALA A 560 -2.07 21.63 -19.71
CA ALA A 560 -3.44 21.49 -20.24
C ALA A 560 -4.17 20.27 -19.66
N LEU A 561 -3.48 19.12 -19.54
CA LEU A 561 -4.03 17.93 -18.90
C LEU A 561 -4.33 18.17 -17.41
N ALA A 562 -3.44 18.86 -16.70
CA ALA A 562 -3.64 19.22 -15.31
C ALA A 562 -4.87 20.13 -15.12
N GLU A 563 -5.03 21.16 -15.96
CA GLU A 563 -6.18 22.06 -15.93
C GLU A 563 -7.49 21.31 -16.21
N ALA A 564 -7.52 20.49 -17.27
CA ALA A 564 -8.68 19.67 -17.60
C ALA A 564 -9.06 18.71 -16.46
N THR A 565 -8.07 18.09 -15.82
CA THR A 565 -8.28 17.16 -14.70
C THR A 565 -8.81 17.88 -13.45
N LEU A 566 -8.29 19.05 -13.11
CA LEU A 566 -8.74 19.86 -11.96
C LEU A 566 -10.18 20.36 -12.10
N ALA A 567 -10.69 20.47 -13.33
CA ALA A 567 -12.08 20.87 -13.61
C ALA A 567 -13.10 19.75 -13.35
N THR A 568 -12.65 18.51 -13.11
CA THR A 568 -13.53 17.36 -12.89
C THR A 568 -14.01 17.25 -11.44
N THR A 569 -14.98 16.36 -11.21
CA THR A 569 -15.60 16.16 -9.89
C THR A 569 -15.40 14.76 -9.30
N ASP A 570 -14.90 13.82 -10.09
CA ASP A 570 -14.70 12.43 -9.69
C ASP A 570 -13.48 11.80 -10.40
N PRO A 571 -12.91 10.70 -9.86
CA PRO A 571 -11.72 10.05 -10.41
C PRO A 571 -11.88 9.51 -11.83
N ALA A 572 -13.06 9.04 -12.21
CA ALA A 572 -13.30 8.47 -13.54
C ALA A 572 -13.28 9.58 -14.61
N SER A 573 -13.94 10.70 -14.34
CA SER A 573 -13.89 11.90 -15.18
C SER A 573 -12.46 12.46 -15.26
N ALA A 574 -11.71 12.45 -14.14
CA ALA A 574 -10.31 12.89 -14.11
C ALA A 574 -9.43 12.05 -15.02
N ARG A 575 -9.53 10.71 -14.93
CA ARG A 575 -8.83 9.80 -15.84
C ARG A 575 -9.24 9.99 -17.31
N ALA A 576 -10.52 10.25 -17.58
CA ALA A 576 -11.01 10.51 -18.94
C ALA A 576 -10.43 11.82 -19.50
N ALA A 577 -10.40 12.89 -18.70
CA ALA A 577 -9.82 14.18 -19.09
C ALA A 577 -8.30 14.07 -19.40
N ALA A 578 -7.58 13.21 -18.68
CA ALA A 578 -6.17 12.95 -18.94
C ALA A 578 -5.88 12.04 -20.17
N ARG A 579 -6.90 11.62 -20.91
CA ARG A 579 -6.77 10.83 -22.16
C ARG A 579 -6.97 11.68 -23.43
N ALA A 580 -7.59 12.83 -23.28
CA ALA A 580 -7.89 13.73 -24.39
C ALA A 580 -6.65 14.55 -24.79
#